data_e78e9f7077365582b6b48e320b4d5c46
#
_entry.id   e78e9f7077365582b6b48e320b4d5c46
#
_cell.length_a   1.000
_cell.length_b   1.000
_cell.length_c   1.000
_cell.angle_alpha   90.00
_cell.angle_beta   90.00
_cell.angle_gamma   90.00
#
_symmetry.space_group_name_H-M   'P 1'
#
loop_
_entity.id
_entity.type
_entity.pdbx_description
1 polymer ?
#
loop_
_entity_poly.entity_id
_entity_poly.type
_entity_poly.pdbx_seq_one_letter_code
_entity_poly.pdbx_strand_id
1 'polypeptide(L)'
;MAAPSERRGRSRTLERVQELQDAPLAPLTTFRLGGPATRLLTATTDTEVVDAVREADAAGTPLLIIGGGSNLVIGDKGFAGTALRIATKGFELDGTKLELAAGETWTDAVERTVEAGLAGVECLAGIPGSAGATPIQNVGAYGQEVSSTITEVIAYDRTTGETVTIPNAECAFSYRHSRFKAEPDRYVVLRVRFELEDAGGLSAPLKYPETARSLGVEAGERVSAALARETVLKLRGGKGMVLAPEDHDTWSAGSFFTNPILTDAEFAAFHARVVERLGTDAKAPAFPAGEGLTKTSAAWLIDKAGFTKGYGTGPARISTKHTLALTNRGEATTEDLLALAREVVAGVRDVFGVTLVNEPVTVGVSL
;
A
#
# COMPACT_ATOMS: atom_id res chain seq x y z
N MET A 1 26.01 -61.07 23.32
CA MET A 1 24.61 -60.71 22.98
C MET A 1 24.46 -59.21 23.38
N ALA A 2 24.55 -58.35 22.41
CA ALA A 2 24.37 -56.90 22.62
C ALA A 2 22.99 -56.53 22.01
N ALA A 3 22.15 -55.84 22.82
CA ALA A 3 20.84 -55.38 22.39
C ALA A 3 20.93 -54.19 21.46
N PRO A 4 20.05 -54.01 20.46
CA PRO A 4 20.06 -52.86 19.59
C PRO A 4 19.40 -51.66 20.27
N SER A 5 20.08 -50.50 20.22
CA SER A 5 19.58 -49.19 20.69
C SER A 5 18.52 -48.69 19.70
N GLU A 6 17.28 -48.65 20.11
CA GLU A 6 16.20 -47.93 19.42
C GLU A 6 16.45 -46.43 19.46
N ARG A 7 16.84 -45.87 18.33
CA ARG A 7 16.78 -44.42 18.09
C ARG A 7 15.30 -44.05 17.80
N ARG A 8 14.60 -43.61 18.84
CA ARG A 8 13.30 -42.92 18.67
C ARG A 8 13.53 -41.61 17.94
N GLY A 9 13.25 -41.59 16.65
CA GLY A 9 13.09 -40.39 15.88
C GLY A 9 11.94 -39.57 16.46
N ARG A 10 12.24 -38.42 17.07
CA ARG A 10 11.22 -37.41 17.40
C ARG A 10 10.64 -36.92 16.07
N SER A 11 9.47 -37.36 15.74
CA SER A 11 8.62 -36.74 14.74
C SER A 11 8.36 -35.29 15.22
N ARG A 12 8.99 -34.31 14.58
CA ARG A 12 8.56 -32.91 14.68
C ARG A 12 7.19 -32.88 14.03
N THR A 13 6.16 -32.74 14.84
CA THR A 13 4.82 -32.37 14.39
C THR A 13 4.99 -30.99 13.75
N LEU A 14 5.00 -30.92 12.43
CA LEU A 14 4.87 -29.66 11.70
C LEU A 14 3.52 -29.09 12.12
N GLU A 15 3.50 -27.97 12.82
CA GLU A 15 2.27 -27.19 12.98
C GLU A 15 1.77 -26.92 11.56
N ARG A 16 0.57 -27.41 11.25
CA ARG A 16 0.01 -27.25 9.90
C ARG A 16 -0.38 -25.80 9.72
N VAL A 17 0.03 -25.20 8.60
CA VAL A 17 -0.47 -23.91 8.11
C VAL A 17 -1.99 -23.87 8.28
N GLN A 18 -2.51 -22.79 8.87
CA GLN A 18 -3.97 -22.65 9.01
C GLN A 18 -4.60 -22.57 7.61
N GLU A 19 -5.52 -23.49 7.35
CA GLU A 19 -6.19 -23.63 6.05
C GLU A 19 -7.70 -23.53 6.20
N LEU A 20 -8.33 -22.75 5.31
CA LEU A 20 -9.78 -22.63 5.19
C LEU A 20 -10.18 -22.81 3.73
N GLN A 21 -11.32 -23.53 3.50
CA GLN A 21 -11.94 -23.67 2.18
C GLN A 21 -13.06 -22.63 2.02
N ASP A 22 -13.29 -22.19 0.77
CA ASP A 22 -14.33 -21.20 0.43
C ASP A 22 -14.35 -20.00 1.38
N ALA A 23 -13.14 -19.52 1.73
CA ALA A 23 -12.94 -18.52 2.76
C ALA A 23 -13.22 -17.10 2.25
N PRO A 24 -14.06 -16.29 2.92
CA PRO A 24 -14.34 -14.92 2.51
C PRO A 24 -13.08 -14.06 2.60
N LEU A 25 -12.77 -13.31 1.52
CA LEU A 25 -11.63 -12.40 1.46
C LEU A 25 -11.96 -10.97 1.90
N ALA A 26 -13.24 -10.57 1.91
CA ALA A 26 -13.67 -9.25 2.35
C ALA A 26 -13.11 -8.84 3.73
N PRO A 27 -13.10 -9.71 4.77
CA PRO A 27 -12.53 -9.36 6.08
C PRO A 27 -11.02 -9.12 6.06
N LEU A 28 -10.33 -9.53 5.00
CA LEU A 28 -8.88 -9.38 4.82
C LEU A 28 -8.51 -8.12 4.03
N THR A 29 -9.49 -7.31 3.59
CA THR A 29 -9.25 -6.07 2.86
C THR A 29 -9.74 -4.87 3.65
N THR A 30 -9.10 -3.71 3.46
CA THR A 30 -9.55 -2.45 4.10
C THR A 30 -10.84 -1.92 3.48
N PHE A 31 -11.16 -2.26 2.24
CA PHE A 31 -12.47 -2.00 1.63
C PHE A 31 -13.60 -2.84 2.24
N ARG A 32 -13.27 -3.96 2.87
CA ARG A 32 -14.23 -5.00 3.28
C ARG A 32 -15.07 -5.50 2.11
N LEU A 33 -14.44 -5.61 0.95
CA LEU A 33 -15.00 -6.11 -0.30
C LEU A 33 -14.21 -7.32 -0.79
N GLY A 34 -14.86 -8.17 -1.55
CA GLY A 34 -14.28 -9.36 -2.18
C GLY A 34 -15.00 -10.64 -1.84
N GLY A 35 -15.24 -11.45 -2.86
CA GLY A 35 -15.80 -12.80 -2.70
C GLY A 35 -14.81 -13.79 -2.08
N PRO A 36 -15.18 -15.10 -1.98
CA PRO A 36 -14.36 -16.10 -1.33
C PRO A 36 -13.16 -16.52 -2.20
N ALA A 37 -12.08 -16.99 -1.55
CA ALA A 37 -11.07 -17.80 -2.22
C ALA A 37 -11.42 -19.28 -2.12
N THR A 38 -11.10 -20.06 -3.14
CA THR A 38 -11.27 -21.52 -3.09
C THR A 38 -10.52 -22.09 -1.88
N ARG A 39 -9.31 -21.59 -1.63
CA ARG A 39 -8.46 -21.97 -0.50
C ARG A 39 -7.78 -20.75 0.10
N LEU A 40 -7.81 -20.58 1.41
CA LEU A 40 -7.05 -19.57 2.14
C LEU A 40 -6.06 -20.24 3.06
N LEU A 41 -4.79 -19.92 2.89
CA LEU A 41 -3.69 -20.31 3.78
C LEU A 41 -3.24 -19.08 4.59
N THR A 42 -2.92 -19.30 5.86
CA THR A 42 -2.27 -18.27 6.71
C THR A 42 -0.91 -18.79 7.13
N ALA A 43 0.17 -18.19 6.60
CA ALA A 43 1.54 -18.51 6.91
C ALA A 43 2.11 -17.57 7.98
N THR A 44 2.72 -18.16 9.01
CA THR A 44 3.27 -17.46 10.18
C THR A 44 4.80 -17.49 10.22
N THR A 45 5.43 -18.27 9.34
CA THR A 45 6.89 -18.35 9.16
C THR A 45 7.28 -18.23 7.70
N ASP A 46 8.52 -17.79 7.43
CA ASP A 46 9.06 -17.68 6.05
C ASP A 46 9.04 -19.04 5.33
N THR A 47 9.31 -20.12 6.07
CA THR A 47 9.25 -21.48 5.52
C THR A 47 7.86 -21.86 5.04
N GLU A 48 6.83 -21.56 5.85
CA GLU A 48 5.42 -21.82 5.46
C GLU A 48 5.03 -20.98 4.23
N VAL A 49 5.50 -19.72 4.13
CA VAL A 49 5.26 -18.89 2.94
C VAL A 49 5.87 -19.56 1.70
N VAL A 50 7.16 -19.93 1.78
CA VAL A 50 7.87 -20.55 0.65
C VAL A 50 7.25 -21.90 0.25
N ASP A 51 6.90 -22.74 1.22
CA ASP A 51 6.31 -24.05 0.96
C ASP A 51 4.93 -23.93 0.31
N ALA A 52 4.08 -22.98 0.76
CA ALA A 52 2.78 -22.71 0.17
C ALA A 52 2.90 -22.19 -1.28
N VAL A 53 3.87 -21.32 -1.54
CA VAL A 53 4.14 -20.82 -2.89
C VAL A 53 4.61 -21.95 -3.80
N ARG A 54 5.56 -22.78 -3.36
CA ARG A 54 6.06 -23.94 -4.12
C ARG A 54 4.95 -24.95 -4.42
N GLU A 55 4.08 -25.21 -3.45
CA GLU A 55 2.92 -26.11 -3.64
C GLU A 55 1.99 -25.57 -4.74
N ALA A 56 1.65 -24.27 -4.69
CA ALA A 56 0.79 -23.65 -5.69
C ALA A 56 1.43 -23.67 -7.08
N ASP A 57 2.72 -23.34 -7.18
CA ASP A 57 3.48 -23.34 -8.44
C ASP A 57 3.56 -24.74 -9.05
N ALA A 58 3.89 -25.75 -8.25
CA ALA A 58 3.97 -27.14 -8.69
C ALA A 58 2.61 -27.69 -9.17
N ALA A 59 1.51 -27.25 -8.55
CA ALA A 59 0.16 -27.61 -8.93
C ALA A 59 -0.41 -26.78 -10.09
N GLY A 60 0.26 -25.70 -10.52
CA GLY A 60 -0.26 -24.74 -11.49
C GLY A 60 -1.51 -24.00 -10.97
N THR A 61 -1.69 -23.92 -9.65
CA THR A 61 -2.82 -23.26 -9.02
C THR A 61 -2.61 -21.75 -8.95
N PRO A 62 -3.57 -20.91 -9.38
CA PRO A 62 -3.49 -19.47 -9.20
C PRO A 62 -3.22 -19.09 -7.75
N LEU A 63 -2.30 -18.17 -7.52
CA LEU A 63 -1.87 -17.75 -6.19
C LEU A 63 -2.10 -16.24 -6.01
N LEU A 64 -2.79 -15.86 -4.93
CA LEU A 64 -2.97 -14.48 -4.49
C LEU A 64 -2.25 -14.27 -3.16
N ILE A 65 -1.23 -13.43 -3.15
CA ILE A 65 -0.53 -13.05 -1.92
C ILE A 65 -1.28 -11.89 -1.25
N ILE A 66 -1.61 -12.07 0.03
CA ILE A 66 -2.29 -11.06 0.85
C ILE A 66 -1.42 -10.71 2.04
N GLY A 67 -1.02 -9.44 2.12
CA GLY A 67 -0.44 -8.85 3.35
C GLY A 67 -1.55 -8.26 4.23
N GLY A 68 -1.51 -6.94 4.48
CA GLY A 68 -2.58 -6.25 5.21
C GLY A 68 -3.84 -5.94 4.40
N GLY A 69 -3.93 -6.34 3.12
CA GLY A 69 -5.10 -6.15 2.26
C GLY A 69 -5.51 -4.70 2.01
N SER A 70 -4.62 -3.75 2.25
CA SER A 70 -4.93 -2.31 2.21
C SER A 70 -4.89 -1.69 0.82
N ASN A 71 -4.49 -2.45 -0.20
CA ASN A 71 -4.38 -1.98 -1.59
C ASN A 71 -4.93 -3.00 -2.59
N LEU A 72 -5.97 -3.75 -2.20
CA LEU A 72 -6.60 -4.78 -3.03
C LEU A 72 -8.07 -4.45 -3.29
N VAL A 73 -8.50 -4.65 -4.54
CA VAL A 73 -9.89 -4.68 -4.97
C VAL A 73 -10.18 -6.07 -5.53
N ILE A 74 -10.82 -6.90 -4.74
CA ILE A 74 -11.13 -8.30 -5.10
C ILE A 74 -12.57 -8.37 -5.59
N GLY A 75 -12.80 -8.99 -6.73
CA GLY A 75 -14.14 -9.14 -7.31
C GLY A 75 -15.11 -9.92 -6.44
N ASP A 76 -16.40 -9.68 -6.61
CA ASP A 76 -17.47 -10.32 -5.83
C ASP A 76 -17.53 -11.84 -6.05
N LYS A 77 -17.03 -12.34 -7.20
CA LYS A 77 -16.89 -13.76 -7.48
C LYS A 77 -15.73 -14.42 -6.71
N GLY A 78 -14.89 -13.62 -6.06
CA GLY A 78 -13.74 -14.08 -5.31
C GLY A 78 -12.54 -14.47 -6.17
N PHE A 79 -11.77 -15.44 -5.67
CA PHE A 79 -10.52 -15.88 -6.29
C PHE A 79 -10.52 -17.42 -6.45
N ALA A 80 -10.54 -17.89 -7.68
CA ALA A 80 -10.53 -19.31 -8.02
C ALA A 80 -9.10 -19.89 -7.93
N GLY A 81 -8.55 -19.93 -6.71
CA GLY A 81 -7.19 -20.38 -6.43
C GLY A 81 -6.86 -20.35 -4.95
N THR A 82 -5.58 -20.35 -4.64
CA THR A 82 -5.07 -20.25 -3.28
C THR A 82 -4.76 -18.80 -2.94
N ALA A 83 -5.45 -18.24 -1.93
CA ALA A 83 -5.05 -17.00 -1.28
C ALA A 83 -4.07 -17.33 -0.15
N LEU A 84 -2.89 -16.72 -0.13
CA LEU A 84 -1.88 -16.89 0.90
C LEU A 84 -1.77 -15.59 1.70
N ARG A 85 -2.27 -15.61 2.93
CA ARG A 85 -2.08 -14.52 3.89
C ARG A 85 -0.72 -14.66 4.55
N ILE A 86 0.14 -13.65 4.37
CA ILE A 86 1.43 -13.55 5.07
C ILE A 86 1.19 -12.91 6.43
N ALA A 87 1.36 -13.69 7.49
CA ALA A 87 1.20 -13.29 8.89
C ALA A 87 2.47 -13.52 9.72
N THR A 88 3.63 -13.55 9.04
CA THR A 88 4.94 -13.72 9.67
C THR A 88 5.23 -12.59 10.64
N LYS A 89 5.93 -12.88 11.74
CA LYS A 89 6.29 -11.91 12.77
C LYS A 89 7.80 -11.88 12.97
N GLY A 90 8.33 -10.68 13.19
CA GLY A 90 9.74 -10.42 13.46
C GLY A 90 10.02 -8.93 13.29
N PHE A 91 10.49 -8.31 14.36
CA PHE A 91 10.97 -6.95 14.42
C PHE A 91 12.32 -6.99 15.12
N GLU A 92 13.39 -6.90 14.37
CA GLU A 92 14.77 -6.95 14.86
C GLU A 92 15.41 -5.57 14.63
N LEU A 93 15.80 -4.92 15.74
CA LEU A 93 16.44 -3.60 15.73
C LEU A 93 17.80 -3.70 16.39
N ASP A 94 18.86 -3.37 15.63
CA ASP A 94 20.25 -3.29 16.08
C ASP A 94 20.83 -1.91 15.71
N GLY A 95 20.90 -1.02 16.69
CA GLY A 95 21.21 0.39 16.45
C GLY A 95 20.21 1.05 15.52
N THR A 96 20.66 1.44 14.34
CA THR A 96 19.82 2.05 13.29
C THR A 96 19.28 1.05 12.25
N LYS A 97 19.77 -0.21 12.31
CA LYS A 97 19.39 -1.27 11.38
C LYS A 97 18.14 -1.98 11.85
N LEU A 98 17.11 -1.95 11.04
CA LEU A 98 15.83 -2.60 11.32
C LEU A 98 15.56 -3.69 10.27
N GLU A 99 15.27 -4.91 10.73
CA GLU A 99 14.70 -5.96 9.89
C GLU A 99 13.28 -6.26 10.33
N LEU A 100 12.35 -6.28 9.36
CA LEU A 100 10.94 -6.60 9.57
C LEU A 100 10.55 -7.83 8.76
N ALA A 101 9.86 -8.78 9.41
CA ALA A 101 9.14 -9.83 8.70
C ALA A 101 8.00 -9.23 7.88
N ALA A 102 7.70 -9.83 6.71
CA ALA A 102 6.74 -9.28 5.75
C ALA A 102 5.32 -9.11 6.33
N GLY A 103 4.91 -9.96 7.28
CA GLY A 103 3.60 -9.90 7.93
C GLY A 103 3.53 -8.96 9.15
N GLU A 104 4.60 -8.23 9.49
CA GLU A 104 4.53 -7.22 10.55
C GLU A 104 3.59 -6.08 10.16
N THR A 105 2.80 -5.61 11.12
CA THR A 105 1.92 -4.45 10.93
C THR A 105 2.77 -3.20 10.75
N TRP A 106 2.62 -2.51 9.62
CA TRP A 106 3.43 -1.33 9.31
C TRP A 106 3.27 -0.21 10.35
N THR A 107 2.04 0.06 10.79
CA THR A 107 1.77 1.10 11.80
C THR A 107 2.49 0.83 13.12
N ASP A 108 2.49 -0.44 13.58
CA ASP A 108 3.16 -0.83 14.82
C ASP A 108 4.68 -0.73 14.67
N ALA A 109 5.20 -1.09 13.48
CA ALA A 109 6.63 -0.97 13.19
C ALA A 109 7.08 0.50 13.25
N VAL A 110 6.34 1.42 12.61
CA VAL A 110 6.63 2.87 12.69
C VAL A 110 6.57 3.39 14.12
N GLU A 111 5.58 2.97 14.92
CA GLU A 111 5.49 3.38 16.33
C GLU A 111 6.72 2.97 17.11
N ARG A 112 7.09 1.70 17.02
CA ARG A 112 8.27 1.15 17.71
C ARG A 112 9.59 1.82 17.31
N THR A 113 9.74 2.23 16.04
CA THR A 113 10.94 2.97 15.59
C THR A 113 11.01 4.36 16.21
N VAL A 114 9.87 5.07 16.28
CA VAL A 114 9.76 6.38 16.92
C VAL A 114 10.01 6.30 18.42
N GLU A 115 9.48 5.27 19.11
CA GLU A 115 9.75 5.00 20.53
C GLU A 115 11.24 4.71 20.81
N ALA A 116 11.92 4.09 19.84
CA ALA A 116 13.37 3.88 19.89
C ALA A 116 14.19 5.14 19.60
N GLY A 117 13.55 6.29 19.33
CA GLY A 117 14.20 7.57 19.03
C GLY A 117 14.75 7.68 17.61
N LEU A 118 14.35 6.79 16.70
CA LEU A 118 14.82 6.76 15.32
C LEU A 118 13.91 7.54 14.36
N ALA A 119 14.50 8.06 13.29
CA ALA A 119 13.82 8.83 12.26
C ALA A 119 13.95 8.17 10.88
N GLY A 120 13.08 8.61 9.95
CA GLY A 120 13.10 8.21 8.55
C GLY A 120 11.79 7.58 8.06
N VAL A 121 10.92 7.12 8.98
CA VAL A 121 9.61 6.52 8.64
C VAL A 121 8.44 7.12 9.44
N GLU A 122 8.68 8.06 10.33
CA GLU A 122 7.69 8.66 11.22
C GLU A 122 6.52 9.34 10.49
N CYS A 123 6.77 9.91 9.30
CA CYS A 123 5.73 10.50 8.46
C CYS A 123 4.91 9.46 7.66
N LEU A 124 5.28 8.19 7.73
CA LEU A 124 4.54 7.06 7.15
C LEU A 124 3.58 6.41 8.16
N ALA A 125 3.40 7.02 9.33
CA ALA A 125 2.50 6.56 10.37
C ALA A 125 1.04 6.49 9.90
N GLY A 126 0.31 5.50 10.39
CA GLY A 126 -1.12 5.31 10.10
C GLY A 126 -1.42 4.83 8.67
N ILE A 127 -0.41 4.49 7.85
CA ILE A 127 -0.63 3.80 6.58
C ILE A 127 -0.97 2.35 6.90
N PRO A 128 -2.18 1.87 6.54
CA PRO A 128 -2.56 0.50 6.83
C PRO A 128 -1.79 -0.47 5.92
N GLY A 129 -1.56 -1.69 6.40
CA GLY A 129 -0.89 -2.73 5.64
C GLY A 129 0.22 -3.41 6.42
N SER A 130 0.99 -4.24 5.74
CA SER A 130 2.12 -4.98 6.29
C SER A 130 3.47 -4.48 5.77
N ALA A 131 4.54 -4.73 6.52
CA ALA A 131 5.90 -4.33 6.18
C ALA A 131 6.33 -4.84 4.81
N GLY A 132 6.03 -6.12 4.48
CA GLY A 132 6.37 -6.72 3.18
C GLY A 132 5.62 -6.13 1.99
N ALA A 133 4.53 -5.41 2.22
CA ALA A 133 3.82 -4.70 1.16
C ALA A 133 4.42 -3.32 0.85
N THR A 134 5.24 -2.77 1.77
CA THR A 134 5.77 -1.41 1.61
C THR A 134 6.71 -1.23 0.41
N PRO A 135 7.63 -2.17 0.07
CA PRO A 135 8.49 -2.02 -1.11
C PRO A 135 7.74 -2.21 -2.43
N ILE A 136 6.57 -2.90 -2.45
CA ILE A 136 5.90 -3.25 -3.70
C ILE A 136 5.54 -2.01 -4.51
N GLN A 137 4.97 -0.98 -3.89
CA GLN A 137 4.64 0.27 -4.59
C GLN A 137 5.39 1.48 -4.03
N ASN A 138 6.54 1.26 -3.40
CA ASN A 138 7.32 2.34 -2.79
C ASN A 138 6.42 3.23 -1.93
N VAL A 139 5.90 2.67 -0.83
CA VAL A 139 4.96 3.38 0.04
C VAL A 139 5.53 4.72 0.46
N GLY A 140 4.74 5.77 0.28
CA GLY A 140 5.16 7.13 0.59
C GLY A 140 3.99 8.04 0.95
N ALA A 141 4.23 8.92 1.90
CA ALA A 141 3.31 9.95 2.35
C ALA A 141 4.07 11.09 3.05
N TYR A 142 3.50 12.28 3.04
CA TYR A 142 4.01 13.45 3.79
C TYR A 142 5.50 13.73 3.59
N GLY A 143 5.99 13.51 2.36
CA GLY A 143 7.37 13.80 1.97
C GLY A 143 8.40 12.72 2.32
N GLN A 144 7.97 11.59 2.87
CA GLN A 144 8.78 10.39 3.05
C GLN A 144 8.36 9.27 2.10
N GLU A 145 9.29 8.42 1.71
CA GLU A 145 9.08 7.18 0.97
C GLU A 145 9.98 6.09 1.56
N VAL A 146 9.48 4.85 1.60
CA VAL A 146 10.24 3.72 2.18
C VAL A 146 11.55 3.45 1.44
N SER A 147 11.62 3.76 0.14
CA SER A 147 12.85 3.65 -0.66
C SER A 147 14.02 4.46 -0.10
N SER A 148 13.75 5.51 0.68
CA SER A 148 14.80 6.34 1.29
C SER A 148 15.49 5.65 2.47
N THR A 149 14.88 4.63 3.03
CA THR A 149 15.38 3.92 4.22
C THR A 149 15.56 2.41 4.01
N ILE A 150 14.88 1.81 3.03
CA ILE A 150 15.12 0.41 2.66
C ILE A 150 16.55 0.26 2.16
N THR A 151 17.29 -0.69 2.72
CA THR A 151 18.62 -1.11 2.24
C THR A 151 18.53 -2.30 1.30
N GLU A 152 17.69 -3.26 1.64
CA GLU A 152 17.49 -4.47 0.84
C GLU A 152 16.16 -5.14 1.16
N VAL A 153 15.68 -5.96 0.24
CA VAL A 153 14.48 -6.78 0.37
C VAL A 153 14.84 -8.24 0.20
N ILE A 154 14.45 -9.08 1.16
CA ILE A 154 14.59 -10.53 1.08
C ILE A 154 13.30 -11.09 0.51
N ALA A 155 13.37 -11.77 -0.62
CA ALA A 155 12.21 -12.30 -1.31
C ALA A 155 12.46 -13.74 -1.82
N TYR A 156 11.40 -14.52 -1.90
CA TYR A 156 11.41 -15.76 -2.64
C TYR A 156 11.16 -15.47 -4.13
N ASP A 157 12.12 -15.83 -4.98
CA ASP A 157 12.00 -15.73 -6.44
C ASP A 157 11.38 -17.02 -6.98
N ARG A 158 10.12 -16.95 -7.41
CA ARG A 158 9.34 -18.08 -7.94
C ARG A 158 9.92 -18.63 -9.25
N THR A 159 10.71 -17.83 -9.98
CA THR A 159 11.33 -18.25 -11.23
C THR A 159 12.52 -19.16 -10.99
N THR A 160 13.34 -18.85 -9.99
CA THR A 160 14.53 -19.63 -9.63
C THR A 160 14.26 -20.69 -8.56
N GLY A 161 13.18 -20.51 -7.77
CA GLY A 161 12.88 -21.36 -6.62
C GLY A 161 13.79 -21.10 -5.40
N GLU A 162 14.45 -19.94 -5.37
CA GLU A 162 15.42 -19.58 -4.33
C GLU A 162 14.99 -18.34 -3.55
N THR A 163 15.47 -18.22 -2.32
CA THR A 163 15.37 -16.97 -1.57
C THR A 163 16.55 -16.09 -1.95
N VAL A 164 16.24 -14.86 -2.37
CA VAL A 164 17.20 -13.88 -2.86
C VAL A 164 17.18 -12.62 -2.00
N THR A 165 18.33 -11.95 -1.89
CA THR A 165 18.45 -10.62 -1.30
C THR A 165 18.62 -9.61 -2.41
N ILE A 166 17.72 -8.63 -2.48
CA ILE A 166 17.66 -7.61 -3.55
C ILE A 166 18.03 -6.26 -2.92
N PRO A 167 19.22 -5.71 -3.24
CA PRO A 167 19.63 -4.40 -2.74
C PRO A 167 18.70 -3.28 -3.23
N ASN A 168 18.62 -2.18 -2.50
CA ASN A 168 17.81 -1.01 -2.85
C ASN A 168 17.98 -0.58 -4.30
N ALA A 169 19.22 -0.47 -4.78
CA ALA A 169 19.54 -0.06 -6.15
C ALA A 169 18.93 -0.97 -7.24
N GLU A 170 18.64 -2.23 -6.90
CA GLU A 170 18.02 -3.19 -7.80
C GLU A 170 16.50 -3.28 -7.66
N CYS A 171 15.94 -2.65 -6.63
CA CYS A 171 14.48 -2.61 -6.42
C CYS A 171 13.74 -1.72 -7.44
N ALA A 172 14.45 -0.91 -8.23
CA ALA A 172 13.91 -0.01 -9.26
C ALA A 172 12.77 0.89 -8.72
N PHE A 173 12.96 1.46 -7.52
CA PHE A 173 11.99 2.32 -6.88
C PHE A 173 11.78 3.63 -7.66
N SER A 174 10.51 3.98 -7.83
CA SER A 174 10.08 5.29 -8.29
C SER A 174 8.70 5.60 -7.72
N TYR A 175 8.07 6.70 -8.13
CA TYR A 175 6.74 7.07 -7.63
C TYR A 175 5.71 5.96 -7.86
N ARG A 176 5.23 5.34 -6.78
CA ARG A 176 4.26 4.23 -6.77
C ARG A 176 4.69 3.05 -7.63
N HIS A 177 5.99 2.80 -7.73
CA HIS A 177 6.56 1.76 -8.57
C HIS A 177 7.77 1.09 -7.92
N SER A 178 7.98 -0.18 -8.27
CA SER A 178 9.17 -0.98 -7.96
C SER A 178 9.28 -2.18 -8.91
N ARG A 179 10.42 -2.88 -8.88
CA ARG A 179 10.59 -4.19 -9.51
C ARG A 179 9.50 -5.19 -9.10
N PHE A 180 9.12 -5.21 -7.82
CA PHE A 180 8.11 -6.13 -7.30
C PHE A 180 6.72 -5.87 -7.88
N LYS A 181 6.39 -4.62 -8.18
CA LYS A 181 5.15 -4.23 -8.86
C LYS A 181 5.22 -4.48 -10.37
N ALA A 182 6.39 -4.34 -10.98
CA ALA A 182 6.60 -4.61 -12.40
C ALA A 182 6.58 -6.11 -12.72
N GLU A 183 6.99 -6.95 -11.77
CA GLU A 183 7.06 -8.41 -11.89
C GLU A 183 6.17 -9.07 -10.80
N PRO A 184 4.83 -8.86 -10.79
CA PRO A 184 3.97 -9.16 -9.65
C PRO A 184 3.88 -10.66 -9.31
N ASP A 185 4.11 -11.53 -10.30
CA ASP A 185 4.04 -12.98 -10.13
C ASP A 185 5.38 -13.64 -9.82
N ARG A 186 6.45 -12.84 -9.74
CA ARG A 186 7.81 -13.38 -9.57
C ARG A 186 8.27 -13.40 -8.12
N TYR A 187 8.11 -12.30 -7.41
CA TYR A 187 8.70 -12.15 -6.08
C TYR A 187 7.66 -12.19 -4.98
N VAL A 188 7.92 -13.00 -3.94
CA VAL A 188 7.17 -13.00 -2.69
C VAL A 188 8.08 -12.45 -1.60
N VAL A 189 7.77 -11.24 -1.11
CA VAL A 189 8.57 -10.58 -0.07
C VAL A 189 8.45 -11.35 1.24
N LEU A 190 9.58 -11.68 1.84
CA LEU A 190 9.69 -12.38 3.12
C LEU A 190 10.11 -11.44 4.26
N ARG A 191 11.08 -10.55 3.98
CA ARG A 191 11.60 -9.58 4.95
C ARG A 191 12.02 -8.29 4.25
N VAL A 192 12.01 -7.19 5.00
CA VAL A 192 12.51 -5.89 4.52
C VAL A 192 13.48 -5.33 5.54
N ARG A 193 14.65 -4.89 5.08
CA ARG A 193 15.70 -4.28 5.88
C ARG A 193 15.76 -2.78 5.62
N PHE A 194 15.90 -2.04 6.71
CA PHE A 194 15.97 -0.58 6.70
C PHE A 194 17.22 -0.11 7.41
N GLU A 195 17.77 1.02 6.96
CA GLU A 195 18.70 1.84 7.72
C GLU A 195 17.98 3.12 8.12
N LEU A 196 17.76 3.30 9.40
CA LEU A 196 17.09 4.46 9.98
C LEU A 196 18.12 5.47 10.47
N GLU A 197 17.70 6.67 10.85
CA GLU A 197 18.58 7.72 11.36
C GLU A 197 18.45 7.82 12.90
N ASP A 198 19.56 7.72 13.62
CA ASP A 198 19.63 8.13 15.02
C ASP A 198 19.83 9.67 15.05
N ALA A 199 18.73 10.39 15.15
CA ALA A 199 18.69 11.84 15.20
C ALA A 199 18.45 12.36 16.64
N GLY A 200 18.72 11.55 17.65
CA GLY A 200 18.49 11.93 19.05
C GLY A 200 17.02 12.17 19.38
N GLY A 201 16.11 11.42 18.75
CA GLY A 201 14.67 11.57 18.93
C GLY A 201 14.02 12.66 18.07
N LEU A 202 14.77 13.33 17.19
CA LEU A 202 14.24 14.25 16.20
C LEU A 202 13.74 13.50 14.97
N SER A 203 12.79 14.09 14.25
CA SER A 203 12.30 13.59 12.95
C SER A 203 13.34 13.73 11.86
N ALA A 204 13.17 13.04 10.74
CA ALA A 204 13.82 13.47 9.50
C ALA A 204 13.36 14.89 9.11
N PRO A 205 14.11 15.61 8.25
CA PRO A 205 13.70 16.93 7.77
C PRO A 205 12.30 16.90 7.15
N LEU A 206 11.40 17.76 7.61
CA LEU A 206 10.00 17.82 7.16
C LEU A 206 9.92 18.41 5.76
N LYS A 207 9.76 17.57 4.75
CA LYS A 207 9.70 18.00 3.34
C LYS A 207 8.31 18.42 2.88
N TYR A 208 7.25 18.02 3.60
CA TYR A 208 5.88 18.25 3.17
C TYR A 208 5.30 19.53 3.78
N PRO A 209 4.90 20.53 2.94
CA PRO A 209 4.51 21.85 3.43
C PRO A 209 3.29 21.85 4.38
N GLU A 210 2.34 20.93 4.19
CA GLU A 210 1.17 20.81 5.06
C GLU A 210 1.58 20.39 6.49
N THR A 211 2.51 19.44 6.60
CA THR A 211 3.02 18.95 7.89
C THR A 211 3.83 20.05 8.60
N ALA A 212 4.75 20.70 7.89
CA ALA A 212 5.55 21.79 8.45
C ALA A 212 4.65 22.93 8.96
N ARG A 213 3.67 23.35 8.17
CA ARG A 213 2.67 24.37 8.55
C ARG A 213 1.86 23.96 9.78
N SER A 214 1.43 22.70 9.86
CA SER A 214 0.65 22.21 11.00
C SER A 214 1.46 22.19 12.30
N LEU A 215 2.79 22.12 12.18
CA LEU A 215 3.74 22.14 13.30
C LEU A 215 4.29 23.53 13.62
N GLY A 216 3.97 24.55 12.78
CA GLY A 216 4.45 25.91 12.95
C GLY A 216 5.94 26.07 12.66
N VAL A 217 6.51 25.22 11.78
CA VAL A 217 7.92 25.23 11.37
C VAL A 217 8.07 25.39 9.86
N GLU A 218 9.27 25.72 9.41
CA GLU A 218 9.58 25.80 7.98
C GLU A 218 9.88 24.41 7.38
N ALA A 219 9.67 24.29 6.07
CA ALA A 219 10.04 23.06 5.36
C ALA A 219 11.57 22.84 5.44
N GLY A 220 11.97 21.62 5.78
CA GLY A 220 13.37 21.24 6.01
C GLY A 220 13.79 21.23 7.49
N GLU A 221 12.99 21.82 8.38
CA GLU A 221 13.25 21.74 9.82
C GLU A 221 12.92 20.35 10.37
N ARG A 222 13.46 20.07 11.56
CA ARG A 222 13.22 18.85 12.34
C ARG A 222 12.45 19.20 13.61
N VAL A 223 11.58 18.32 14.01
CA VAL A 223 10.85 18.39 15.29
C VAL A 223 11.04 17.05 16.03
N SER A 224 10.47 16.88 17.21
CA SER A 224 10.41 15.55 17.82
C SER A 224 9.75 14.54 16.86
N ALA A 225 10.35 13.36 16.68
CA ALA A 225 9.80 12.30 15.82
C ALA A 225 8.40 11.88 16.29
N ALA A 226 8.18 11.84 17.62
CA ALA A 226 6.86 11.58 18.19
C ALA A 226 5.83 12.65 17.81
N LEU A 227 6.20 13.94 17.84
CA LEU A 227 5.33 15.04 17.45
C LEU A 227 5.03 15.03 15.94
N ALA A 228 6.03 14.72 15.11
CA ALA A 228 5.83 14.56 13.66
C ALA A 228 4.84 13.41 13.37
N ARG A 229 5.02 12.24 14.00
CA ARG A 229 4.13 11.09 13.90
C ARG A 229 2.69 11.44 14.33
N GLU A 230 2.52 12.05 15.50
CA GLU A 230 1.20 12.46 16.00
C GLU A 230 0.49 13.42 15.05
N THR A 231 1.22 14.41 14.54
CA THR A 231 0.68 15.39 13.57
C THR A 231 0.25 14.70 12.28
N VAL A 232 1.05 13.78 11.75
CA VAL A 232 0.69 13.01 10.55
C VAL A 232 -0.55 12.14 10.82
N LEU A 233 -0.63 11.46 11.96
CA LEU A 233 -1.82 10.69 12.33
C LEU A 233 -3.08 11.56 12.40
N LYS A 234 -2.99 12.76 12.95
CA LYS A 234 -4.08 13.73 13.00
C LYS A 234 -4.51 14.19 11.60
N LEU A 235 -3.54 14.56 10.74
CA LEU A 235 -3.80 14.96 9.35
C LEU A 235 -4.44 13.83 8.55
N ARG A 236 -3.94 12.59 8.70
CA ARG A 236 -4.48 11.41 8.05
C ARG A 236 -5.88 11.06 8.57
N GLY A 237 -6.09 11.11 9.88
CA GLY A 237 -7.40 10.87 10.51
C GLY A 237 -8.46 11.86 10.00
N GLY A 238 -8.10 13.15 9.88
CA GLY A 238 -8.98 14.17 9.28
C GLY A 238 -9.33 13.93 7.82
N LYS A 239 -8.53 13.13 7.10
CA LYS A 239 -8.77 12.70 5.71
C LYS A 239 -9.42 11.30 5.61
N GLY A 240 -9.75 10.63 6.72
CA GLY A 240 -10.27 9.26 6.71
C GLY A 240 -9.24 8.21 6.25
N MET A 241 -7.93 8.50 6.41
CA MET A 241 -6.82 7.67 5.94
C MET A 241 -6.16 6.82 7.03
N VAL A 242 -6.72 6.84 8.25
CA VAL A 242 -6.37 5.94 9.35
C VAL A 242 -7.55 5.01 9.56
N LEU A 243 -7.30 3.71 9.46
CA LEU A 243 -8.36 2.70 9.51
C LEU A 243 -9.06 2.73 10.88
N ALA A 244 -10.37 2.94 10.87
CA ALA A 244 -11.25 2.90 12.03
C ALA A 244 -12.49 2.03 11.70
N PRO A 245 -12.75 0.94 12.43
CA PRO A 245 -13.81 -0.01 12.09
C PRO A 245 -15.20 0.58 11.98
N GLU A 246 -15.49 1.61 12.79
CA GLU A 246 -16.82 2.24 12.87
C GLU A 246 -16.99 3.43 11.90
N ASP A 247 -15.93 3.82 11.20
CA ASP A 247 -15.95 4.95 10.28
C ASP A 247 -15.84 4.46 8.83
N HIS A 248 -16.96 4.42 8.13
CA HIS A 248 -17.00 4.00 6.72
C HIS A 248 -16.19 4.88 5.77
N ASP A 249 -15.81 6.09 6.15
CA ASP A 249 -14.88 6.91 5.37
C ASP A 249 -13.46 6.31 5.34
N THR A 250 -13.18 5.37 6.24
CA THR A 250 -11.90 4.64 6.29
C THR A 250 -11.92 3.29 5.58
N TRP A 251 -13.12 2.82 5.13
CA TRP A 251 -13.26 1.56 4.40
C TRP A 251 -12.88 1.78 2.92
N SER A 252 -11.61 1.98 2.70
CA SER A 252 -11.02 2.34 1.41
C SER A 252 -9.61 1.74 1.28
N ALA A 253 -8.98 1.87 0.12
CA ALA A 253 -7.55 1.61 -0.07
C ALA A 253 -6.71 2.90 0.00
N GLY A 254 -7.16 3.91 0.73
CA GLY A 254 -6.56 5.24 0.67
C GLY A 254 -6.91 5.95 -0.65
N SER A 255 -5.92 6.56 -1.30
CA SER A 255 -6.12 7.15 -2.63
C SER A 255 -6.40 6.06 -3.66
N PHE A 256 -7.56 6.14 -4.33
CA PHE A 256 -7.93 5.16 -5.34
C PHE A 256 -7.21 5.40 -6.68
N PHE A 257 -6.82 6.63 -6.97
CA PHE A 257 -6.13 6.99 -8.20
C PHE A 257 -4.76 7.59 -7.92
N THR A 258 -3.78 7.25 -8.76
CA THR A 258 -2.46 7.87 -8.74
C THR A 258 -2.52 9.30 -9.30
N ASN A 259 -1.60 10.15 -8.87
CA ASN A 259 -1.44 11.45 -9.50
C ASN A 259 -0.90 11.29 -10.92
N PRO A 260 -1.60 11.80 -11.95
CA PRO A 260 -1.15 11.69 -13.33
C PRO A 260 0.19 12.37 -13.56
N ILE A 261 1.05 11.71 -14.33
CA ILE A 261 2.29 12.27 -14.87
C ILE A 261 2.07 12.46 -16.37
N LEU A 262 2.19 13.68 -16.84
CA LEU A 262 1.89 14.11 -18.19
C LEU A 262 3.16 14.60 -18.88
N THR A 263 3.31 14.30 -20.16
CA THR A 263 4.32 14.94 -21.00
C THR A 263 4.02 16.44 -21.16
N ASP A 264 4.99 17.24 -21.59
CA ASP A 264 4.77 18.68 -21.82
C ASP A 264 3.60 18.94 -22.77
N ALA A 265 3.44 18.13 -23.82
CA ALA A 265 2.34 18.27 -24.78
C ALA A 265 0.97 17.94 -24.13
N GLU A 266 0.89 16.85 -23.35
CA GLU A 266 -0.33 16.49 -22.62
C GLU A 266 -0.66 17.53 -21.55
N PHE A 267 0.35 18.04 -20.84
CA PHE A 267 0.14 19.07 -19.82
C PHE A 267 -0.35 20.39 -20.45
N ALA A 268 0.19 20.80 -21.61
CA ALA A 268 -0.31 21.97 -22.34
C ALA A 268 -1.76 21.80 -22.78
N ALA A 269 -2.13 20.64 -23.32
CA ALA A 269 -3.51 20.32 -23.71
C ALA A 269 -4.46 20.30 -22.50
N PHE A 270 -4.04 19.70 -21.39
CA PHE A 270 -4.77 19.73 -20.12
C PHE A 270 -4.96 21.15 -19.61
N HIS A 271 -3.88 21.97 -19.59
CA HIS A 271 -3.95 23.37 -19.14
C HIS A 271 -4.92 24.22 -20.00
N ALA A 272 -4.94 24.02 -21.31
CA ALA A 272 -5.90 24.69 -22.18
C ALA A 272 -7.36 24.39 -21.77
N ARG A 273 -7.70 23.12 -21.47
CA ARG A 273 -9.01 22.72 -20.97
C ARG A 273 -9.33 23.30 -19.59
N VAL A 274 -8.32 23.42 -18.71
CA VAL A 274 -8.48 24.07 -17.39
C VAL A 274 -8.88 25.53 -17.58
N VAL A 275 -8.19 26.27 -18.46
CA VAL A 275 -8.51 27.67 -18.76
C VAL A 275 -9.91 27.80 -19.38
N GLU A 276 -10.24 26.98 -20.35
CA GLU A 276 -11.57 26.96 -21.00
C GLU A 276 -12.71 26.70 -19.99
N ARG A 277 -12.51 25.74 -19.07
CA ARG A 277 -13.55 25.28 -18.15
C ARG A 277 -13.69 26.12 -16.90
N LEU A 278 -12.56 26.58 -16.34
CA LEU A 278 -12.48 27.21 -15.03
C LEU A 278 -12.03 28.69 -15.07
N GLY A 279 -11.67 29.20 -16.27
CA GLY A 279 -11.14 30.57 -16.46
C GLY A 279 -9.62 30.68 -16.33
N THR A 280 -9.08 31.80 -16.77
CA THR A 280 -7.64 32.09 -16.84
C THR A 280 -6.96 32.15 -15.46
N ASP A 281 -7.72 32.43 -14.41
CA ASP A 281 -7.20 32.52 -13.03
C ASP A 281 -7.07 31.15 -12.34
N ALA A 282 -7.61 30.09 -12.96
CA ALA A 282 -7.52 28.74 -12.39
C ALA A 282 -6.11 28.19 -12.49
N LYS A 283 -5.57 27.78 -11.34
CA LYS A 283 -4.22 27.19 -11.25
C LYS A 283 -4.35 25.69 -10.93
N ALA A 284 -4.09 24.86 -11.92
CA ALA A 284 -3.94 23.43 -11.68
C ALA A 284 -2.60 23.16 -10.97
N PRO A 285 -2.57 22.25 -9.99
CA PRO A 285 -1.32 21.83 -9.36
C PRO A 285 -0.36 21.24 -10.40
N ALA A 286 0.90 21.69 -10.37
CA ALA A 286 1.96 21.25 -11.27
C ALA A 286 3.24 21.01 -10.45
N PHE A 287 3.79 19.81 -10.55
CA PHE A 287 4.98 19.40 -9.83
C PHE A 287 5.96 18.75 -10.81
N PRO A 288 7.27 19.02 -10.73
CA PRO A 288 8.26 18.34 -11.55
C PRO A 288 8.19 16.80 -11.37
N ALA A 289 8.30 16.05 -12.46
CA ALA A 289 8.27 14.59 -12.45
C ALA A 289 9.37 13.95 -13.31
N GLY A 290 10.36 14.72 -13.70
CA GLY A 290 11.44 14.36 -14.61
C GLY A 290 11.55 15.35 -15.77
N GLU A 291 12.51 15.14 -16.65
CA GLU A 291 12.69 15.96 -17.85
C GLU A 291 11.49 15.79 -18.79
N GLY A 292 10.84 16.89 -19.19
CA GLY A 292 9.67 16.89 -20.04
C GLY A 292 8.40 16.28 -19.43
N LEU A 293 8.38 16.09 -18.09
CA LEU A 293 7.27 15.48 -17.38
C LEU A 293 6.76 16.36 -16.22
N THR A 294 5.44 16.53 -16.17
CA THR A 294 4.76 17.25 -15.09
C THR A 294 3.72 16.37 -14.41
N LYS A 295 3.80 16.24 -13.09
CA LYS A 295 2.80 15.57 -12.27
C LYS A 295 1.73 16.56 -11.83
N THR A 296 0.44 16.17 -11.97
CA THR A 296 -0.69 16.95 -11.48
C THR A 296 -1.47 16.19 -10.41
N SER A 297 -2.39 16.87 -9.73
CA SER A 297 -3.15 16.29 -8.61
C SER A 297 -4.43 15.61 -9.08
N ALA A 298 -4.53 14.30 -8.91
CA ALA A 298 -5.78 13.56 -9.16
C ALA A 298 -6.92 14.06 -8.27
N ALA A 299 -6.64 14.41 -7.00
CA ALA A 299 -7.66 14.97 -6.10
C ALA A 299 -8.26 16.28 -6.64
N TRP A 300 -7.41 17.15 -7.18
CA TRP A 300 -7.84 18.41 -7.79
C TRP A 300 -8.68 18.17 -9.05
N LEU A 301 -8.24 17.24 -9.91
CA LEU A 301 -8.98 16.87 -11.13
C LEU A 301 -10.37 16.34 -10.80
N ILE A 302 -10.48 15.43 -9.85
CA ILE A 302 -11.74 14.83 -9.41
C ILE A 302 -12.68 15.91 -8.85
N ASP A 303 -12.18 16.75 -7.93
CA ASP A 303 -12.96 17.84 -7.35
C ASP A 303 -13.47 18.83 -8.41
N LYS A 304 -12.57 19.27 -9.33
CA LYS A 304 -12.92 20.23 -10.38
C LYS A 304 -13.74 19.64 -11.52
N ALA A 305 -13.78 18.32 -11.67
CA ALA A 305 -14.71 17.64 -12.57
C ALA A 305 -16.13 17.49 -11.96
N GLY A 306 -16.35 17.92 -10.72
CA GLY A 306 -17.65 17.90 -10.05
C GLY A 306 -17.84 16.73 -9.06
N PHE A 307 -16.86 15.87 -8.93
CA PHE A 307 -16.89 14.74 -8.00
C PHE A 307 -16.36 15.17 -6.63
N THR A 308 -17.18 15.91 -5.90
CA THR A 308 -16.80 16.47 -4.59
C THR A 308 -16.85 15.41 -3.48
N LYS A 309 -16.35 15.77 -2.30
CA LYS A 309 -16.44 14.92 -1.11
C LYS A 309 -17.89 14.50 -0.85
N GLY A 310 -18.08 13.18 -0.60
CA GLY A 310 -19.40 12.59 -0.36
C GLY A 310 -20.20 12.30 -1.64
N TYR A 311 -19.63 12.52 -2.84
CA TYR A 311 -20.30 12.24 -4.09
C TYR A 311 -20.75 10.78 -4.20
N GLY A 312 -21.94 10.60 -4.80
CA GLY A 312 -22.61 9.31 -4.95
C GLY A 312 -23.77 9.14 -3.96
N THR A 313 -24.79 8.39 -4.36
CA THR A 313 -25.98 8.08 -3.53
C THR A 313 -26.10 6.60 -3.24
N GLY A 314 -25.26 5.77 -3.89
CA GLY A 314 -25.23 4.33 -3.75
C GLY A 314 -24.47 3.83 -2.50
N PRO A 315 -24.26 2.53 -2.37
CA PRO A 315 -23.51 1.91 -1.27
C PRO A 315 -21.99 2.15 -1.39
N ALA A 316 -21.46 2.49 -2.57
CA ALA A 316 -20.11 3.00 -2.76
C ALA A 316 -20.16 4.51 -3.02
N ARG A 317 -19.28 5.29 -2.35
CA ARG A 317 -19.24 6.76 -2.47
C ARG A 317 -17.82 7.28 -2.39
N ILE A 318 -17.60 8.49 -2.89
CA ILE A 318 -16.40 9.25 -2.51
C ILE A 318 -16.49 9.58 -1.01
N SER A 319 -15.39 9.43 -0.29
CA SER A 319 -15.29 9.77 1.13
C SER A 319 -15.77 11.21 1.38
N THR A 320 -16.47 11.41 2.49
CA THR A 320 -16.87 12.77 2.95
C THR A 320 -15.65 13.59 3.40
N LYS A 321 -14.49 12.94 3.58
CA LYS A 321 -13.27 13.54 4.08
C LYS A 321 -12.21 13.75 3.01
N HIS A 322 -12.20 12.93 1.93
CA HIS A 322 -11.15 12.98 0.90
C HIS A 322 -11.66 12.56 -0.49
N THR A 323 -11.50 13.41 -1.50
CA THR A 323 -11.97 13.18 -2.87
C THR A 323 -11.26 12.01 -3.58
N LEU A 324 -10.03 11.64 -3.18
CA LEU A 324 -9.32 10.49 -3.74
C LEU A 324 -9.75 9.14 -3.16
N ALA A 325 -10.47 9.11 -2.04
CA ALA A 325 -10.89 7.87 -1.41
C ALA A 325 -12.28 7.47 -1.90
N LEU A 326 -12.37 6.36 -2.61
CA LEU A 326 -13.62 5.66 -2.83
C LEU A 326 -13.86 4.75 -1.63
N THR A 327 -15.09 4.71 -1.11
CA THR A 327 -15.40 4.04 0.16
C THR A 327 -16.59 3.10 0.01
N ASN A 328 -16.51 1.97 0.70
CA ASN A 328 -17.65 1.11 0.99
C ASN A 328 -18.43 1.70 2.18
N ARG A 329 -19.73 1.95 2.01
CA ARG A 329 -20.59 2.52 3.06
C ARG A 329 -21.27 1.46 3.93
N GLY A 330 -20.75 0.20 3.87
CA GLY A 330 -21.20 -0.93 4.68
C GLY A 330 -21.85 -2.05 3.87
N GLU A 331 -22.49 -1.73 2.75
CA GLU A 331 -23.28 -2.67 1.95
C GLU A 331 -22.87 -2.71 0.46
N ALA A 332 -21.72 -2.10 0.10
CA ALA A 332 -21.27 -2.09 -1.28
C ALA A 332 -20.80 -3.46 -1.73
N THR A 333 -21.01 -3.74 -3.00
CA THR A 333 -20.31 -4.76 -3.77
C THR A 333 -19.05 -4.18 -4.41
N THR A 334 -18.15 -5.04 -4.88
CA THR A 334 -16.99 -4.59 -5.65
C THR A 334 -17.43 -3.92 -6.96
N GLU A 335 -18.51 -4.41 -7.58
CA GLU A 335 -19.04 -3.78 -8.80
C GLU A 335 -19.58 -2.38 -8.54
N ASP A 336 -20.22 -2.11 -7.39
CA ASP A 336 -20.65 -0.75 -7.01
C ASP A 336 -19.44 0.21 -6.91
N LEU A 337 -18.35 -0.28 -6.31
CA LEU A 337 -17.11 0.49 -6.20
C LEU A 337 -16.50 0.79 -7.57
N LEU A 338 -16.44 -0.21 -8.46
CA LEU A 338 -15.90 -0.07 -9.81
C LEU A 338 -16.78 0.79 -10.71
N ALA A 339 -18.10 0.71 -10.57
CA ALA A 339 -19.02 1.58 -11.29
C ALA A 339 -18.78 3.06 -10.96
N LEU A 340 -18.64 3.39 -9.66
CA LEU A 340 -18.26 4.73 -9.22
C LEU A 340 -16.88 5.14 -9.75
N ALA A 341 -15.90 4.24 -9.73
CA ALA A 341 -14.56 4.52 -10.21
C ALA A 341 -14.57 4.83 -11.73
N ARG A 342 -15.30 4.05 -12.54
CA ARG A 342 -15.46 4.28 -13.98
C ARG A 342 -16.16 5.61 -14.28
N GLU A 343 -17.17 5.97 -13.50
CA GLU A 343 -17.86 7.26 -13.60
C GLU A 343 -16.90 8.43 -13.36
N VAL A 344 -16.08 8.36 -12.30
CA VAL A 344 -15.05 9.37 -12.00
C VAL A 344 -14.01 9.46 -13.11
N VAL A 345 -13.50 8.32 -13.63
CA VAL A 345 -12.52 8.29 -14.73
C VAL A 345 -13.11 8.93 -15.99
N ALA A 346 -14.34 8.56 -16.35
CA ALA A 346 -15.01 9.11 -17.52
C ALA A 346 -15.21 10.63 -17.38
N GLY A 347 -15.72 11.09 -16.24
CA GLY A 347 -15.98 12.51 -16.01
C GLY A 347 -14.72 13.37 -16.00
N VAL A 348 -13.64 12.90 -15.37
CA VAL A 348 -12.34 13.61 -15.41
C VAL A 348 -11.78 13.66 -16.82
N ARG A 349 -11.87 12.57 -17.58
CA ARG A 349 -11.43 12.54 -18.98
C ARG A 349 -12.25 13.49 -19.86
N ASP A 350 -13.55 13.51 -19.70
CA ASP A 350 -14.44 14.37 -20.48
C ASP A 350 -14.19 15.85 -20.22
N VAL A 351 -13.95 16.22 -18.96
CA VAL A 351 -13.68 17.61 -18.55
C VAL A 351 -12.27 18.05 -18.92
N PHE A 352 -11.25 17.25 -18.56
CA PHE A 352 -9.85 17.67 -18.61
C PHE A 352 -8.99 16.93 -19.64
N GLY A 353 -9.50 15.87 -20.31
CA GLY A 353 -8.73 15.05 -21.24
C GLY A 353 -7.71 14.13 -20.56
N VAL A 354 -7.73 14.03 -19.24
CA VAL A 354 -6.78 13.22 -18.45
C VAL A 354 -7.47 11.94 -18.02
N THR A 355 -6.85 10.79 -18.31
CA THR A 355 -7.32 9.48 -17.84
C THR A 355 -6.67 9.14 -16.52
N LEU A 356 -7.47 8.93 -15.48
CA LEU A 356 -7.00 8.49 -14.17
C LEU A 356 -6.69 6.99 -14.20
N VAL A 357 -5.64 6.58 -13.45
CA VAL A 357 -5.21 5.20 -13.29
C VAL A 357 -5.37 4.80 -11.82
N ASN A 358 -5.98 3.64 -11.59
CA ASN A 358 -6.15 3.12 -10.23
C ASN A 358 -4.81 2.76 -9.57
N GLU A 359 -4.69 3.05 -8.29
CA GLU A 359 -3.54 2.65 -7.45
C GLU A 359 -3.71 1.23 -6.89
N PRO A 360 -4.91 0.82 -6.41
CA PRO A 360 -5.12 -0.54 -5.91
C PRO A 360 -4.98 -1.60 -7.01
N VAL A 361 -4.47 -2.77 -6.58
CA VAL A 361 -4.40 -3.97 -7.42
C VAL A 361 -5.78 -4.61 -7.51
N THR A 362 -6.24 -4.86 -8.73
CA THR A 362 -7.52 -5.53 -8.99
C THR A 362 -7.33 -7.04 -9.13
N VAL A 363 -8.23 -7.84 -8.56
CA VAL A 363 -8.20 -9.30 -8.57
C VAL A 363 -9.52 -9.83 -9.12
N GLY A 364 -9.46 -10.51 -10.27
CA GLY A 364 -10.65 -11.06 -10.94
C GLY A 364 -11.62 -10.01 -11.51
N VAL A 365 -11.22 -8.74 -11.53
CA VAL A 365 -11.98 -7.60 -12.06
C VAL A 365 -11.05 -6.60 -12.73
N SER A 366 -11.60 -5.66 -13.50
CA SER A 366 -10.88 -4.54 -14.14
C SER A 366 -11.70 -3.25 -14.07
N LEU A 367 -10.99 -2.12 -14.08
CA LEU A 367 -11.58 -0.79 -14.16
C LEU A 367 -11.92 -0.41 -15.60
#